data_9ca0349319445429ab73d93156a85af8
#
_entry.id   9ca0349319445429ab73d93156a85af8
#
_cell.length_a   1.000
_cell.length_b   1.000
_cell.length_c   1.000
_cell.angle_alpha   90.00
_cell.angle_beta   90.00
_cell.angle_gamma   90.00
#
_symmetry.space_group_name_H-M   'P 1'
#
loop_
_entity.id
_entity.type
_entity.pdbx_description
1 polymer ?
#
loop_
_entity_poly.entity_id
_entity_poly.type
_entity_poly.pdbx_seq_one_letter_code
_entity_poly.pdbx_strand_id
1 'polypeptide(L)'
;MAHAVVEEKSGKVVIKNIGLLLSGDLDRPILDADTVVVQDGIITAVGKEKDCDIAHADLLIDAQKTCLAPGLIDSHVHPVFGDWTPRQNQLGWIESTMNGGVTTMISAGEVHLPGRPKDIVGLKALAITAQRAFDSFRPGGVKVLAGAPVIEKGMTEQDFKDLADAGVKLLGEVGLGSVKAGEEAQKMVAWARKHGIQSTIHTGG
;
A
#
# COMPACT_ATOMS: atom_id res chain seq x y z
N MET A 1 -24.28 2.37 0.90
CA MET A 1 -23.14 3.26 1.13
C MET A 1 -22.47 3.47 -0.22
N ALA A 2 -22.32 4.71 -0.65
CA ALA A 2 -21.68 5.03 -1.93
C ALA A 2 -20.17 4.77 -1.76
N HIS A 3 -19.65 3.78 -2.47
CA HIS A 3 -18.22 3.59 -2.58
C HIS A 3 -17.63 4.78 -3.32
N ALA A 4 -16.81 5.56 -2.65
CA ALA A 4 -16.13 6.68 -3.28
C ALA A 4 -15.17 6.11 -4.35
N VAL A 5 -15.51 6.29 -5.60
CA VAL A 5 -14.52 6.33 -6.67
C VAL A 5 -13.60 7.47 -6.31
N VAL A 6 -12.30 7.21 -6.13
CA VAL A 6 -11.32 8.27 -5.91
C VAL A 6 -11.18 9.02 -7.23
N GLU A 7 -12.03 10.02 -7.45
CA GLU A 7 -11.67 11.10 -8.32
C GLU A 7 -10.48 11.80 -7.66
N GLU A 8 -9.35 11.89 -8.33
CA GLU A 8 -8.27 12.78 -7.91
C GLU A 8 -8.87 14.20 -7.92
N LYS A 9 -9.33 14.66 -6.76
CA LYS A 9 -9.76 16.04 -6.60
C LYS A 9 -8.50 16.89 -6.72
N SER A 10 -8.34 17.52 -7.88
CA SER A 10 -7.46 18.67 -8.00
C SER A 10 -7.94 19.71 -6.97
N GLY A 11 -7.02 20.24 -6.20
CA GLY A 11 -7.38 21.26 -5.23
C GLY A 11 -6.29 21.50 -4.20
N LYS A 12 -6.38 22.69 -3.57
CA LYS A 12 -5.45 23.11 -2.54
C LYS A 12 -6.03 22.83 -1.16
N VAL A 13 -5.33 21.98 -0.39
CA VAL A 13 -5.65 21.70 1.02
C VAL A 13 -4.58 22.34 1.89
N VAL A 14 -5.00 23.09 2.90
CA VAL A 14 -4.11 23.67 3.91
C VAL A 14 -4.47 23.11 5.27
N ILE A 15 -3.49 22.53 5.97
CA ILE A 15 -3.59 22.12 7.37
C ILE A 15 -2.74 23.09 8.18
N LYS A 16 -3.33 23.83 9.09
CA LYS A 16 -2.65 24.86 9.90
C LYS A 16 -2.89 24.68 11.39
N ASN A 17 -2.22 25.53 12.19
CA ASN A 17 -2.31 25.50 13.64
C ASN A 17 -1.94 24.12 14.23
N ILE A 18 -0.93 23.48 13.63
CA ILE A 18 -0.38 22.19 14.07
C ILE A 18 0.47 22.43 15.33
N GLY A 19 0.23 21.65 16.38
CA GLY A 19 0.99 21.75 17.62
C GLY A 19 2.31 20.98 17.59
N LEU A 20 2.31 19.81 16.93
CA LEU A 20 3.48 18.97 16.74
C LEU A 20 3.41 18.37 15.34
N LEU A 21 4.44 18.57 14.53
CA LEU A 21 4.52 17.97 13.20
C LEU A 21 5.64 16.92 13.15
N LEU A 22 5.26 15.68 12.83
CA LEU A 22 6.19 14.58 12.64
C LEU A 22 6.48 14.38 11.16
N SER A 23 7.76 14.15 10.82
CA SER A 23 8.22 13.97 9.44
C SER A 23 8.08 12.54 8.92
N GLY A 24 8.14 11.55 9.84
CA GLY A 24 8.35 10.14 9.49
C GLY A 24 9.81 9.77 9.23
N ASP A 25 10.73 10.74 9.26
CA ASP A 25 12.18 10.52 9.17
C ASP A 25 12.77 10.34 10.57
N LEU A 26 13.45 9.21 10.79
CA LEU A 26 14.02 8.89 12.11
C LEU A 26 15.18 9.81 12.51
N ASP A 27 15.91 10.34 11.53
CA ASP A 27 17.04 11.25 11.79
C ASP A 27 16.57 12.68 12.09
N ARG A 28 15.36 13.02 11.62
CA ARG A 28 14.73 14.34 11.81
C ARG A 28 13.24 14.20 12.12
N PRO A 29 12.86 13.56 13.22
CA PRO A 29 11.47 13.13 13.45
C PRO A 29 10.49 14.28 13.68
N ILE A 30 10.94 15.43 14.20
CA ILE A 30 10.11 16.59 14.51
C ILE A 30 10.50 17.75 13.60
N LEU A 31 9.50 18.36 12.97
CA LEU A 31 9.68 19.54 12.14
C LEU A 31 9.24 20.80 12.90
N ASP A 32 10.06 21.87 12.82
CA ASP A 32 9.69 23.19 13.34
C ASP A 32 8.75 23.90 12.34
N ALA A 33 7.54 23.39 12.26
CA ALA A 33 6.51 23.87 11.36
C ALA A 33 5.13 23.75 12.04
N ASP A 34 4.17 24.55 11.62
CA ASP A 34 2.80 24.53 12.10
C ASP A 34 1.77 24.48 10.96
N THR A 35 2.26 24.41 9.71
CA THR A 35 1.42 24.45 8.51
C THR A 35 1.95 23.49 7.44
N VAL A 36 1.02 22.79 6.79
CA VAL A 36 1.26 21.92 5.63
C VAL A 36 0.33 22.35 4.51
N VAL A 37 0.87 22.54 3.31
CA VAL A 37 0.11 22.83 2.09
C VAL A 37 0.21 21.65 1.15
N VAL A 38 -0.92 21.21 0.67
CA VAL A 38 -1.06 20.13 -0.31
C VAL A 38 -1.71 20.70 -1.55
N GLN A 39 -1.14 20.45 -2.71
CA GLN A 39 -1.72 20.80 -4.01
C GLN A 39 -1.87 19.52 -4.83
N ASP A 40 -3.09 19.24 -5.27
CA ASP A 40 -3.41 18.07 -6.10
C ASP A 40 -2.88 16.75 -5.52
N GLY A 41 -3.05 16.57 -4.20
CA GLY A 41 -2.62 15.37 -3.47
C GLY A 41 -1.12 15.29 -3.14
N ILE A 42 -0.34 16.34 -3.50
CA ILE A 42 1.10 16.40 -3.24
C ILE A 42 1.40 17.49 -2.20
N ILE A 43 2.20 17.17 -1.19
CA ILE A 43 2.69 18.17 -0.22
C ILE A 43 3.65 19.10 -0.96
N THR A 44 3.29 20.37 -1.05
CA THR A 44 4.07 21.40 -1.76
C THR A 44 4.80 22.35 -0.83
N ALA A 45 4.33 22.51 0.42
CA ALA A 45 5.02 23.28 1.43
C ALA A 45 4.79 22.74 2.84
N VAL A 46 5.83 22.85 3.66
CA VAL A 46 5.84 22.57 5.10
C VAL A 46 6.62 23.69 5.78
N GLY A 47 6.00 24.43 6.69
CA GLY A 47 6.65 25.59 7.31
C GLY A 47 5.79 26.26 8.37
N LYS A 48 6.12 27.51 8.68
CA LYS A 48 5.27 28.37 9.50
C LYS A 48 4.16 28.99 8.66
N GLU A 49 2.98 29.20 9.24
CA GLU A 49 1.82 29.75 8.51
C GLU A 49 2.17 31.03 7.72
N LYS A 50 2.98 31.93 8.33
CA LYS A 50 3.40 33.20 7.72
C LYS A 50 4.26 33.03 6.47
N ASP A 51 4.91 31.84 6.32
CA ASP A 51 5.86 31.55 5.23
C ASP A 51 5.22 30.65 4.14
N CYS A 52 3.97 30.21 4.36
CA CYS A 52 3.23 29.35 3.45
C CYS A 52 2.15 30.16 2.70
N ASP A 53 1.98 29.87 1.42
CA ASP A 53 0.83 30.39 0.68
C ASP A 53 -0.44 29.59 1.06
N ILE A 54 -1.24 30.17 1.92
CA ILE A 54 -2.51 29.60 2.39
C ILE A 54 -3.74 30.19 1.69
N ALA A 55 -3.54 31.15 0.80
CA ALA A 55 -4.63 31.83 0.10
C ALA A 55 -5.36 30.85 -0.85
N HIS A 56 -6.65 31.07 -1.04
CA HIS A 56 -7.49 30.31 -1.97
C HIS A 56 -7.45 28.79 -1.75
N ALA A 57 -7.35 28.33 -0.50
CA ALA A 57 -7.48 26.91 -0.18
C ALA A 57 -8.92 26.44 -0.44
N ASP A 58 -9.05 25.32 -1.16
CA ASP A 58 -10.36 24.65 -1.36
C ASP A 58 -10.82 23.97 -0.07
N LEU A 59 -9.88 23.51 0.76
CA LEU A 59 -10.12 22.99 2.08
C LEU A 59 -9.08 23.53 3.08
N LEU A 60 -9.57 24.15 4.14
CA LEU A 60 -8.76 24.62 5.26
C LEU A 60 -9.07 23.78 6.50
N ILE A 61 -8.05 23.14 7.07
CA ILE A 61 -8.14 22.32 8.27
C ILE A 61 -7.38 23.02 9.40
N ASP A 62 -8.07 23.37 10.47
CA ASP A 62 -7.45 23.82 11.72
C ASP A 62 -7.13 22.60 12.59
N ALA A 63 -5.85 22.31 12.77
CA ALA A 63 -5.39 21.19 13.58
C ALA A 63 -5.51 21.43 15.09
N GLN A 64 -5.93 22.64 15.53
CA GLN A 64 -6.21 22.98 16.94
C GLN A 64 -5.07 22.56 17.91
N LYS A 65 -3.83 22.76 17.49
CA LYS A 65 -2.62 22.37 18.25
C LYS A 65 -2.46 20.86 18.48
N THR A 66 -3.18 20.03 17.76
CA THR A 66 -2.97 18.57 17.79
C THR A 66 -1.70 18.19 17.03
N CYS A 67 -1.34 16.91 17.09
CA CYS A 67 -0.23 16.35 16.34
C CYS A 67 -0.67 16.01 14.91
N LEU A 68 0.16 16.35 13.93
CA LEU A 68 0.07 15.84 12.57
C LEU A 68 1.26 14.91 12.29
N ALA A 69 0.99 13.73 11.80
CA ALA A 69 1.98 12.72 11.44
C ALA A 69 1.67 12.12 10.07
N PRO A 70 2.65 11.54 9.37
CA PRO A 70 2.40 10.64 8.25
C PRO A 70 1.46 9.52 8.67
N GLY A 71 0.58 9.09 7.76
CA GLY A 71 -0.28 7.94 8.03
C GLY A 71 0.53 6.66 8.26
N LEU A 72 0.00 5.78 9.10
CA LEU A 72 0.63 4.50 9.39
C LEU A 72 0.63 3.60 8.14
N ILE A 73 1.67 2.77 8.04
CA ILE A 73 1.82 1.77 6.97
C ILE A 73 1.74 0.39 7.62
N ASP A 74 0.72 -0.38 7.24
CA ASP A 74 0.69 -1.81 7.56
C ASP A 74 1.42 -2.57 6.44
N SER A 75 2.60 -3.09 6.76
CA SER A 75 3.47 -3.77 5.80
C SER A 75 3.19 -5.25 5.63
N HIS A 76 2.18 -5.81 6.29
CA HIS A 76 1.91 -7.23 6.26
C HIS A 76 0.42 -7.55 6.32
N VAL A 77 -0.26 -7.41 5.19
CA VAL A 77 -1.67 -7.78 5.04
C VAL A 77 -1.86 -8.80 3.93
N HIS A 78 -2.99 -9.49 3.92
CA HIS A 78 -3.37 -10.45 2.89
C HIS A 78 -4.70 -10.04 2.22
N PRO A 79 -4.73 -8.93 1.49
CA PRO A 79 -5.90 -8.56 0.72
C PRO A 79 -6.02 -9.49 -0.50
N VAL A 80 -7.23 -9.66 -1.03
CA VAL A 80 -7.41 -10.36 -2.30
C VAL A 80 -7.84 -9.34 -3.34
N PHE A 81 -9.10 -8.96 -3.35
CA PHE A 81 -9.59 -7.79 -4.10
C PHE A 81 -10.75 -7.16 -3.36
N GLY A 82 -10.89 -5.84 -3.53
CA GLY A 82 -11.90 -5.07 -2.83
C GLY A 82 -11.63 -5.03 -1.33
N ASP A 83 -12.66 -4.79 -0.56
CA ASP A 83 -12.61 -4.59 0.89
C ASP A 83 -13.24 -5.76 1.65
N TRP A 84 -13.13 -6.96 1.10
CA TRP A 84 -13.60 -8.19 1.72
C TRP A 84 -12.44 -9.15 2.01
N THR A 85 -12.37 -9.67 3.20
CA THR A 85 -11.42 -10.73 3.55
C THR A 85 -12.13 -12.09 3.66
N PRO A 86 -11.81 -13.05 2.78
CA PRO A 86 -12.41 -14.38 2.81
C PRO A 86 -12.14 -15.13 4.11
N ARG A 87 -10.99 -14.92 4.73
CA ARG A 87 -10.57 -15.62 5.95
C ARG A 87 -11.42 -15.23 7.14
N GLN A 88 -11.73 -13.95 7.30
CA GLN A 88 -12.53 -13.42 8.41
C GLN A 88 -14.01 -13.26 8.04
N ASN A 89 -14.38 -13.49 6.78
CA ASN A 89 -15.72 -13.20 6.25
C ASN A 89 -16.20 -11.78 6.58
N GLN A 90 -15.30 -10.81 6.42
CA GLN A 90 -15.52 -9.42 6.83
C GLN A 90 -15.45 -8.49 5.63
N LEU A 91 -16.47 -7.64 5.49
CA LEU A 91 -16.46 -6.47 4.60
C LEU A 91 -16.00 -5.24 5.37
N GLY A 92 -15.40 -4.28 4.68
CA GLY A 92 -15.03 -2.98 5.28
C GLY A 92 -13.83 -3.05 6.22
N TRP A 93 -13.03 -4.13 6.16
CA TRP A 93 -11.88 -4.27 7.05
C TRP A 93 -10.75 -3.28 6.74
N ILE A 94 -10.51 -2.99 5.45
CA ILE A 94 -9.50 -2.01 5.03
C ILE A 94 -9.94 -0.61 5.45
N GLU A 95 -11.19 -0.25 5.13
CA GLU A 95 -11.77 1.02 5.51
C GLU A 95 -11.74 1.23 7.04
N SER A 96 -12.04 0.18 7.80
CA SER A 96 -12.05 0.27 9.27
C SER A 96 -10.68 0.58 9.87
N THR A 97 -9.59 0.17 9.23
CA THR A 97 -8.23 0.44 9.73
C THR A 97 -7.83 1.91 9.62
N MET A 98 -8.49 2.67 8.74
CA MET A 98 -8.30 4.13 8.65
C MET A 98 -8.63 4.82 9.98
N ASN A 99 -9.58 4.30 10.75
CA ASN A 99 -9.90 4.82 12.09
C ASN A 99 -8.73 4.65 13.07
N GLY A 100 -7.83 3.70 12.82
CA GLY A 100 -6.58 3.51 13.56
C GLY A 100 -5.39 4.27 12.97
N GLY A 101 -5.61 5.06 11.90
CA GLY A 101 -4.57 5.85 11.24
C GLY A 101 -3.77 5.12 10.15
N VAL A 102 -4.15 3.90 9.76
CA VAL A 102 -3.50 3.18 8.65
C VAL A 102 -3.98 3.76 7.33
N THR A 103 -3.08 4.39 6.59
CA THR A 103 -3.36 5.02 5.28
C THR A 103 -2.79 4.23 4.10
N THR A 104 -1.88 3.31 4.37
CA THR A 104 -1.25 2.46 3.35
C THR A 104 -1.11 1.03 3.86
N MET A 105 -1.42 0.07 3.00
CA MET A 105 -1.24 -1.35 3.24
C MET A 105 -0.37 -1.98 2.16
N ILE A 106 0.47 -2.94 2.54
CA ILE A 106 1.35 -3.69 1.64
C ILE A 106 0.99 -5.17 1.73
N SER A 107 0.63 -5.77 0.59
CA SER A 107 0.31 -7.19 0.54
C SER A 107 1.54 -8.06 0.78
N ALA A 108 1.40 -9.03 1.66
CA ALA A 108 2.34 -10.12 1.88
C ALA A 108 1.94 -11.41 1.12
N GLY A 109 0.92 -11.34 0.30
CA GLY A 109 0.48 -12.44 -0.57
C GLY A 109 -1.03 -12.61 -0.66
N GLU A 110 -1.50 -12.96 -1.83
CA GLU A 110 -2.92 -13.23 -2.13
C GLU A 110 -3.30 -14.68 -1.75
N VAL A 111 -3.00 -15.06 -0.50
CA VAL A 111 -3.02 -16.48 -0.09
C VAL A 111 -4.36 -16.99 0.42
N HIS A 112 -5.24 -16.09 0.86
CA HIS A 112 -6.46 -16.47 1.57
C HIS A 112 -7.69 -16.61 0.68
N LEU A 113 -7.52 -16.52 -0.65
CA LEU A 113 -8.61 -16.78 -1.59
C LEU A 113 -9.02 -18.27 -1.52
N PRO A 114 -10.27 -18.60 -1.23
CA PRO A 114 -10.76 -19.97 -1.36
C PRO A 114 -10.57 -20.48 -2.79
N GLY A 115 -9.94 -21.65 -2.94
CA GLY A 115 -9.62 -22.16 -4.28
C GLY A 115 -8.53 -21.40 -5.02
N ARG A 116 -7.62 -20.74 -4.30
CA ARG A 116 -6.49 -20.02 -4.89
C ARG A 116 -5.79 -20.86 -5.97
N PRO A 117 -5.63 -20.33 -7.20
CA PRO A 117 -4.88 -21.02 -8.25
C PRO A 117 -3.44 -21.33 -7.82
N LYS A 118 -2.97 -22.54 -8.18
CA LYS A 118 -1.58 -22.95 -7.96
C LYS A 118 -0.83 -23.16 -9.26
N ASP A 119 -1.55 -23.18 -10.38
CA ASP A 119 -0.93 -23.16 -11.70
C ASP A 119 -0.42 -21.74 -12.01
N ILE A 120 0.62 -21.65 -12.84
CA ILE A 120 1.35 -20.41 -13.08
C ILE A 120 0.48 -19.36 -13.77
N VAL A 121 -0.42 -19.78 -14.66
CA VAL A 121 -1.30 -18.87 -15.39
C VAL A 121 -2.30 -18.25 -14.41
N GLY A 122 -2.98 -19.07 -13.63
CA GLY A 122 -3.95 -18.62 -12.64
C GLY A 122 -3.31 -17.76 -11.55
N LEU A 123 -2.11 -18.12 -11.11
CA LEU A 123 -1.34 -17.34 -10.11
C LEU A 123 -0.97 -15.95 -10.64
N LYS A 124 -0.48 -15.84 -11.88
CA LYS A 124 -0.19 -14.54 -12.50
C LYS A 124 -1.47 -13.73 -12.68
N ALA A 125 -2.55 -14.36 -13.16
CA ALA A 125 -3.84 -13.71 -13.36
C ALA A 125 -4.38 -13.12 -12.05
N LEU A 126 -4.33 -13.89 -10.95
CA LEU A 126 -4.75 -13.43 -9.63
C LEU A 126 -3.95 -12.20 -9.16
N ALA A 127 -2.62 -12.27 -9.24
CA ALA A 127 -1.74 -11.19 -8.82
C ALA A 127 -1.99 -9.89 -9.63
N ILE A 128 -2.07 -10.01 -10.95
CA ILE A 128 -2.31 -8.86 -11.84
C ILE A 128 -3.70 -8.27 -11.58
N THR A 129 -4.72 -9.10 -11.39
CA THR A 129 -6.08 -8.62 -11.12
C THR A 129 -6.16 -7.92 -9.77
N ALA A 130 -5.55 -8.49 -8.72
CA ALA A 130 -5.54 -7.88 -7.40
C ALA A 130 -4.81 -6.51 -7.41
N GLN A 131 -3.65 -6.43 -8.06
CA GLN A 131 -2.90 -5.20 -8.20
C GLN A 131 -3.74 -4.12 -8.91
N ARG A 132 -4.33 -4.44 -10.06
CA ARG A 132 -5.13 -3.46 -10.84
C ARG A 132 -6.42 -3.06 -10.14
N ALA A 133 -7.06 -3.97 -9.40
CA ALA A 133 -8.25 -3.67 -8.63
C ALA A 133 -7.95 -2.58 -7.58
N PHE A 134 -6.84 -2.71 -6.85
CA PHE A 134 -6.46 -1.73 -5.83
C PHE A 134 -5.80 -0.46 -6.40
N ASP A 135 -5.22 -0.49 -7.60
CA ASP A 135 -4.81 0.73 -8.30
C ASP A 135 -6.01 1.62 -8.64
N SER A 136 -7.16 0.99 -8.94
CA SER A 136 -8.40 1.68 -9.31
C SER A 136 -9.37 1.91 -8.14
N PHE A 137 -9.12 1.33 -6.98
CA PHE A 137 -10.01 1.39 -5.83
C PHE A 137 -9.25 1.51 -4.51
N ARG A 138 -9.63 2.49 -3.71
CA ARG A 138 -9.06 2.76 -2.37
C ARG A 138 -10.16 2.68 -1.32
N PRO A 139 -10.34 1.53 -0.65
CA PRO A 139 -11.36 1.39 0.39
C PRO A 139 -11.16 2.42 1.50
N GLY A 140 -12.16 3.26 1.76
CA GLY A 140 -12.07 4.36 2.74
C GLY A 140 -10.96 5.39 2.47
N GLY A 141 -10.32 5.38 1.30
CA GLY A 141 -9.15 6.19 0.96
C GLY A 141 -7.80 5.52 1.22
N VAL A 142 -7.76 4.32 1.82
CA VAL A 142 -6.53 3.58 2.09
C VAL A 142 -5.89 3.12 0.79
N LYS A 143 -4.61 3.44 0.61
CA LYS A 143 -3.82 2.91 -0.52
C LYS A 143 -3.40 1.48 -0.23
N VAL A 144 -3.73 0.55 -1.12
CA VAL A 144 -3.31 -0.84 -1.00
C VAL A 144 -2.34 -1.18 -2.13
N LEU A 145 -1.12 -1.58 -1.77
CA LEU A 145 -0.17 -2.17 -2.69
C LEU A 145 -0.42 -3.68 -2.69
N ALA A 146 -1.15 -4.17 -3.69
CA ALA A 146 -1.58 -5.55 -3.81
C ALA A 146 -0.90 -6.29 -4.97
N GLY A 147 -1.32 -7.52 -5.24
CA GLY A 147 -0.78 -8.31 -6.32
C GLY A 147 0.55 -8.97 -5.98
N ALA A 148 0.64 -9.59 -4.81
CA ALA A 148 1.82 -10.31 -4.36
C ALA A 148 1.66 -11.83 -4.57
N PRO A 149 2.08 -12.40 -5.70
CA PRO A 149 1.97 -13.83 -5.96
C PRO A 149 2.91 -14.62 -5.04
N VAL A 150 2.41 -15.74 -4.55
CA VAL A 150 3.24 -16.72 -3.80
C VAL A 150 3.97 -17.61 -4.81
N ILE A 151 5.27 -17.83 -4.59
CA ILE A 151 6.05 -18.65 -5.52
C ILE A 151 5.65 -20.13 -5.51
N GLU A 152 5.49 -20.67 -6.71
CA GLU A 152 5.12 -22.05 -6.92
C GLU A 152 6.13 -22.75 -7.83
N LYS A 153 6.29 -24.08 -7.69
CA LYS A 153 7.16 -24.87 -8.55
C LYS A 153 6.80 -24.72 -10.03
N GLY A 154 7.82 -24.63 -10.85
CA GLY A 154 7.66 -24.49 -12.30
C GLY A 154 7.67 -23.04 -12.79
N MET A 155 7.66 -22.04 -11.90
CA MET A 155 7.87 -20.65 -12.30
C MET A 155 9.28 -20.47 -12.88
N THR A 156 9.36 -19.68 -13.92
CA THR A 156 10.61 -19.34 -14.65
C THR A 156 10.90 -17.84 -14.50
N GLU A 157 12.09 -17.41 -14.88
CA GLU A 157 12.44 -15.99 -14.89
C GLU A 157 11.49 -15.16 -15.78
N GLN A 158 10.99 -15.77 -16.87
CA GLN A 158 10.03 -15.09 -17.75
C GLN A 158 8.73 -14.75 -17.02
N ASP A 159 8.28 -15.59 -16.08
CA ASP A 159 7.06 -15.32 -15.31
C ASP A 159 7.21 -14.10 -14.41
N PHE A 160 8.38 -13.88 -13.81
CA PHE A 160 8.66 -12.68 -13.03
C PHE A 160 8.76 -11.45 -13.93
N LYS A 161 9.33 -11.59 -15.12
CA LYS A 161 9.33 -10.49 -16.10
C LYS A 161 7.92 -10.12 -16.52
N ASP A 162 7.07 -11.11 -16.85
CA ASP A 162 5.68 -10.88 -17.24
C ASP A 162 4.89 -10.16 -16.12
N LEU A 163 5.09 -10.57 -14.87
CA LEU A 163 4.48 -9.92 -13.70
C LEU A 163 4.94 -8.46 -13.57
N ALA A 164 6.24 -8.21 -13.69
CA ALA A 164 6.80 -6.86 -13.62
C ALA A 164 6.29 -5.96 -14.76
N ASP A 165 6.25 -6.49 -16.00
CA ASP A 165 5.72 -5.78 -17.17
C ASP A 165 4.23 -5.45 -17.01
N ALA A 166 3.48 -6.28 -16.26
CA ALA A 166 2.07 -6.04 -15.92
C ALA A 166 1.88 -5.07 -14.74
N GLY A 167 2.97 -4.60 -14.11
CA GLY A 167 2.95 -3.64 -13.01
C GLY A 167 3.04 -4.24 -11.61
N VAL A 168 3.16 -5.56 -11.47
CA VAL A 168 3.33 -6.22 -10.17
C VAL A 168 4.69 -5.87 -9.58
N LYS A 169 4.70 -5.42 -8.32
CA LYS A 169 5.90 -4.94 -7.61
C LYS A 169 6.23 -5.75 -6.36
N LEU A 170 5.36 -6.65 -5.99
CA LEU A 170 5.48 -7.42 -4.76
C LEU A 170 5.50 -8.91 -5.06
N LEU A 171 6.23 -9.67 -4.26
CA LEU A 171 6.17 -11.11 -4.17
C LEU A 171 5.60 -11.45 -2.78
N GLY A 172 4.66 -12.37 -2.74
CA GLY A 172 4.10 -12.88 -1.50
C GLY A 172 5.14 -13.63 -0.67
N GLU A 173 4.78 -13.95 0.55
CA GLU A 173 5.69 -14.60 1.49
C GLU A 173 6.30 -15.87 0.91
N VAL A 174 7.61 -15.85 0.74
CA VAL A 174 8.39 -17.04 0.44
C VAL A 174 8.23 -18.04 1.57
N GLY A 175 7.84 -19.26 1.26
CA GLY A 175 7.53 -20.29 2.26
C GLY A 175 6.06 -20.70 2.33
N LEU A 176 5.13 -19.92 1.80
CA LEU A 176 3.70 -20.29 1.77
C LEU A 176 3.31 -21.12 0.55
N GLY A 177 4.01 -20.99 -0.58
CA GLY A 177 3.78 -21.77 -1.79
C GLY A 177 4.34 -23.19 -1.74
N SER A 178 4.44 -23.83 -2.90
CA SER A 178 5.10 -25.13 -3.04
C SER A 178 6.63 -25.03 -2.98
N VAL A 179 7.20 -23.85 -3.24
CA VAL A 179 8.62 -23.53 -3.02
C VAL A 179 8.79 -22.96 -1.62
N LYS A 180 9.41 -23.72 -0.72
CA LYS A 180 9.50 -23.36 0.69
C LYS A 180 10.79 -22.60 1.04
N ALA A 181 11.93 -23.11 0.62
CA ALA A 181 13.24 -22.62 0.98
C ALA A 181 14.31 -23.21 0.03
N GLY A 182 15.58 -22.93 0.31
CA GLY A 182 16.72 -23.51 -0.40
C GLY A 182 17.03 -22.80 -1.72
N GLU A 183 17.81 -23.48 -2.57
CA GLU A 183 18.34 -22.90 -3.82
C GLU A 183 17.23 -22.48 -4.81
N GLU A 184 16.14 -23.25 -4.87
CA GLU A 184 15.02 -22.92 -5.75
C GLU A 184 14.36 -21.61 -5.35
N ALA A 185 14.11 -21.40 -4.02
CA ALA A 185 13.57 -20.15 -3.51
C ALA A 185 14.53 -18.97 -3.73
N GLN A 186 15.82 -19.17 -3.44
CA GLN A 186 16.86 -18.15 -3.67
C GLN A 186 16.91 -17.71 -5.13
N LYS A 187 16.86 -18.65 -6.07
CA LYS A 187 16.85 -18.39 -7.49
C LYS A 187 15.62 -17.57 -7.92
N MET A 188 14.44 -17.94 -7.45
CA MET A 188 13.20 -17.22 -7.76
C MET A 188 13.18 -15.81 -7.17
N VAL A 189 13.64 -15.64 -5.94
CA VAL A 189 13.80 -14.32 -5.30
C VAL A 189 14.82 -13.46 -6.07
N ALA A 190 15.91 -14.05 -6.56
CA ALA A 190 16.86 -13.33 -7.38
C ALA A 190 16.25 -12.87 -8.72
N TRP A 191 15.41 -13.70 -9.35
CA TRP A 191 14.66 -13.30 -10.54
C TRP A 191 13.65 -12.18 -10.25
N ALA A 192 12.89 -12.29 -9.15
CA ALA A 192 11.98 -11.24 -8.72
C ALA A 192 12.71 -9.91 -8.54
N ARG A 193 13.81 -9.91 -7.80
CA ARG A 193 14.65 -8.72 -7.56
C ARG A 193 15.22 -8.13 -8.87
N LYS A 194 15.67 -8.96 -9.79
CA LYS A 194 16.19 -8.54 -11.10
C LYS A 194 15.16 -7.71 -11.88
N HIS A 195 13.88 -8.05 -11.74
CA HIS A 195 12.76 -7.37 -12.38
C HIS A 195 12.09 -6.31 -11.48
N GLY A 196 12.72 -5.92 -10.36
CA GLY A 196 12.22 -4.85 -9.49
C GLY A 196 11.07 -5.27 -8.57
N ILE A 197 10.82 -6.57 -8.41
CA ILE A 197 9.79 -7.10 -7.51
C ILE A 197 10.39 -7.30 -6.12
N GLN A 198 9.77 -6.71 -5.11
CA GLN A 198 10.14 -6.83 -3.69
C GLN A 198 9.57 -8.13 -3.11
N SER A 199 10.35 -8.83 -2.29
CA SER A 199 9.96 -10.10 -1.70
C SER A 199 9.75 -9.99 -0.19
N THR A 200 8.75 -10.68 0.33
CA THR A 200 8.56 -10.94 1.76
C THR A 200 8.86 -12.41 2.07
N ILE A 201 9.10 -12.73 3.34
CA ILE A 201 9.38 -14.09 3.77
C ILE A 201 8.44 -14.47 4.91
N HIS A 202 7.90 -15.69 4.85
CA HIS A 202 7.12 -16.26 5.94
C HIS A 202 8.04 -16.74 7.05
N THR A 203 7.93 -16.12 8.20
CA THR A 203 8.63 -16.53 9.42
C THR A 203 7.65 -17.28 10.32
N GLY A 204 7.30 -18.48 9.91
CA GLY A 204 6.44 -19.35 10.71
C GLY A 204 7.12 -19.71 12.04
N GLY A 205 6.38 -19.59 13.15
CA GLY A 205 6.77 -20.10 14.43
C GLY A 205 6.51 -21.59 14.54
#